data_812bc1a5fe171722f78deedb3331ee44
#
_entry.id   812bc1a5fe171722f78deedb3331ee44
#
_cell.length_a   1.000
_cell.length_b   1.000
_cell.length_c   1.000
_cell.angle_alpha   90.00
_cell.angle_beta   90.00
_cell.angle_gamma   90.00
#
_symmetry.space_group_name_H-M   'P 1'
#
loop_
_entity.id
_entity.type
_entity.pdbx_description
1 polymer ?
#
loop_
_entity_poly.entity_id
_entity_poly.type
_entity_poly.pdbx_seq_one_letter_code
_entity_poly.pdbx_strand_id
1 'polypeptide(L)'
;MFAIQKILTALLFIILYFQFVDAQRTMSKEDVLKIKNEEFVSFYCKNDICVRTDPLYDDKTVEIPDEHGNITTYIVDACNIKAAKENYCSSIECNTDSNCLSNKCVNKHCVHNKEEPMIRCDDIRAPGFLFFKGNLYMHCGKSWGDFCSSNDECSSNRCDEGCLQKAIDVHPGGNRITYIDIFGFYFLCILVAIFAMGLTICCCHFFIKKTKK
;
A
#
# COMPACT_ATOMS: atom_id res chain seq x y z
N MET A 1 -44.32 -28.36 -4.40
CA MET A 1 -44.08 -27.25 -3.47
C MET A 1 -42.65 -27.25 -2.94
N PHE A 2 -42.11 -28.31 -2.35
CA PHE A 2 -40.75 -28.39 -1.77
C PHE A 2 -39.60 -28.13 -2.76
N ALA A 3 -39.72 -28.54 -4.04
CA ALA A 3 -38.68 -28.33 -5.03
C ALA A 3 -38.51 -26.84 -5.40
N ILE A 4 -39.62 -26.11 -5.56
CA ILE A 4 -39.66 -24.69 -5.89
C ILE A 4 -39.05 -23.87 -4.75
N GLN A 5 -39.34 -24.22 -3.51
CA GLN A 5 -38.82 -23.53 -2.33
C GLN A 5 -37.28 -23.68 -2.22
N LYS A 6 -36.74 -24.89 -2.52
CA LYS A 6 -35.29 -25.11 -2.56
C LYS A 6 -34.60 -24.31 -3.67
N ILE A 7 -35.22 -24.21 -4.82
CA ILE A 7 -34.67 -23.38 -5.96
C ILE A 7 -34.67 -21.90 -5.58
N LEU A 8 -35.77 -21.39 -4.98
CA LEU A 8 -35.82 -20.00 -4.53
C LEU A 8 -34.79 -19.67 -3.47
N THR A 9 -34.58 -20.56 -2.48
CA THR A 9 -33.54 -20.36 -1.47
C THR A 9 -32.13 -20.41 -2.07
N ALA A 10 -31.83 -21.30 -3.02
CA ALA A 10 -30.56 -21.35 -3.70
C ALA A 10 -30.29 -20.09 -4.53
N LEU A 11 -31.30 -19.58 -5.26
CA LEU A 11 -31.19 -18.31 -5.99
C LEU A 11 -30.94 -17.12 -5.05
N LEU A 12 -31.61 -17.07 -3.90
CA LEU A 12 -31.39 -16.02 -2.91
C LEU A 12 -29.94 -16.05 -2.39
N PHE A 13 -29.39 -17.23 -2.06
CA PHE A 13 -28.00 -17.37 -1.63
C PHE A 13 -27.01 -16.94 -2.73
N ILE A 14 -27.28 -17.27 -3.99
CA ILE A 14 -26.45 -16.85 -5.11
C ILE A 14 -26.46 -15.33 -5.26
N ILE A 15 -27.63 -14.69 -5.19
CA ILE A 15 -27.75 -13.23 -5.26
C ILE A 15 -27.02 -12.56 -4.11
N LEU A 16 -27.20 -13.03 -2.87
CA LEU A 16 -26.51 -12.52 -1.69
C LEU A 16 -24.98 -12.70 -1.80
N TYR A 17 -24.52 -13.83 -2.34
CA TYR A 17 -23.10 -14.08 -2.56
C TYR A 17 -22.51 -13.11 -3.57
N PHE A 18 -23.19 -12.84 -4.70
CA PHE A 18 -22.72 -11.85 -5.67
C PHE A 18 -22.69 -10.44 -5.08
N GLN A 19 -23.71 -10.04 -4.32
CA GLN A 19 -23.71 -8.72 -3.65
C GLN A 19 -22.57 -8.62 -2.61
N PHE A 20 -22.24 -9.71 -1.92
CA PHE A 20 -21.14 -9.74 -0.95
C PHE A 20 -19.77 -9.64 -1.64
N VAL A 21 -19.59 -10.29 -2.79
CA VAL A 21 -18.34 -10.23 -3.57
C VAL A 21 -18.10 -8.84 -4.15
N ASP A 22 -19.14 -8.15 -4.63
CA ASP A 22 -19.03 -6.76 -5.13
C ASP A 22 -18.76 -5.78 -3.98
N ALA A 23 -19.35 -5.97 -2.82
CA ALA A 23 -19.11 -5.13 -1.63
C ALA A 23 -17.67 -5.22 -1.11
N GLN A 24 -16.92 -6.29 -1.40
CA GLN A 24 -15.50 -6.44 -1.03
C GLN A 24 -14.55 -5.66 -1.95
N ARG A 25 -15.01 -5.15 -3.09
CA ARG A 25 -14.17 -4.42 -4.04
C ARG A 25 -14.11 -2.92 -3.78
N THR A 26 -15.11 -2.37 -3.11
CA THR A 26 -15.22 -0.93 -2.84
C THR A 26 -15.21 -0.65 -1.35
N MET A 27 -14.49 0.38 -0.94
CA MET A 27 -14.38 0.81 0.47
C MET A 27 -14.40 2.34 0.52
N SER A 28 -14.81 2.91 1.67
CA SER A 28 -14.56 4.33 1.92
C SER A 28 -13.05 4.57 2.13
N LYS A 29 -12.58 5.76 1.82
CA LYS A 29 -11.18 6.14 2.09
C LYS A 29 -10.83 5.99 3.57
N GLU A 30 -11.77 6.28 4.46
CA GLU A 30 -11.60 6.10 5.91
C GLU A 30 -11.37 4.63 6.27
N ASP A 31 -12.12 3.69 5.66
CA ASP A 31 -11.96 2.27 5.92
C ASP A 31 -10.66 1.72 5.32
N VAL A 32 -10.25 2.22 4.15
CA VAL A 32 -8.93 1.89 3.58
C VAL A 32 -7.81 2.27 4.56
N LEU A 33 -7.86 3.45 5.17
CA LEU A 33 -6.85 3.90 6.13
C LEU A 33 -6.81 3.07 7.43
N LYS A 34 -7.86 2.29 7.74
CA LYS A 34 -7.89 1.38 8.90
C LYS A 34 -7.17 0.06 8.64
N ILE A 35 -6.91 -0.30 7.37
CA ILE A 35 -6.21 -1.53 6.99
C ILE A 35 -4.77 -1.48 7.53
N LYS A 36 -4.35 -2.53 8.23
CA LYS A 36 -3.00 -2.66 8.81
C LYS A 36 -2.46 -4.06 8.59
N ASN A 37 -1.15 -4.14 8.45
CA ASN A 37 -0.41 -5.41 8.31
C ASN A 37 -0.83 -6.27 7.10
N GLU A 38 -1.42 -5.65 6.08
CA GLU A 38 -1.63 -6.26 4.77
C GLU A 38 -0.56 -5.78 3.79
N GLU A 39 0.04 -6.70 3.05
CA GLU A 39 1.04 -6.43 2.02
C GLU A 39 0.41 -6.48 0.63
N PHE A 40 0.96 -5.72 -0.31
CA PHE A 40 0.54 -5.69 -1.71
C PHE A 40 -0.94 -5.28 -1.87
N VAL A 41 -1.33 -4.25 -1.16
CA VAL A 41 -2.67 -3.69 -1.22
C VAL A 41 -2.61 -2.27 -1.73
N SER A 42 -3.40 -1.98 -2.77
CA SER A 42 -3.50 -0.65 -3.35
C SER A 42 -4.92 -0.33 -3.77
N PHE A 43 -5.29 0.95 -3.75
CA PHE A 43 -6.60 1.44 -4.15
C PHE A 43 -6.47 2.73 -4.94
N TYR A 44 -7.36 2.93 -5.93
CA TYR A 44 -7.67 4.25 -6.45
C TYR A 44 -8.96 4.76 -5.85
N CYS A 45 -9.02 6.05 -5.52
CA CYS A 45 -10.16 6.68 -4.87
C CYS A 45 -10.69 7.86 -5.68
N LYS A 46 -12.01 7.98 -5.76
CA LYS A 46 -12.74 9.15 -6.28
C LYS A 46 -13.95 9.40 -5.40
N ASN A 47 -14.18 10.66 -4.98
CA ASN A 47 -15.31 11.06 -4.13
C ASN A 47 -15.49 10.15 -2.89
N ASP A 48 -14.39 9.85 -2.19
CA ASP A 48 -14.36 8.96 -1.01
C ASP A 48 -14.65 7.47 -1.27
N ILE A 49 -14.94 7.08 -2.49
CA ILE A 49 -15.10 5.67 -2.89
C ILE A 49 -13.77 5.17 -3.43
N CYS A 50 -13.22 4.14 -2.81
CA CYS A 50 -11.95 3.52 -3.17
C CYS A 50 -12.18 2.12 -3.72
N VAL A 51 -11.50 1.79 -4.80
CA VAL A 51 -11.53 0.46 -5.43
C VAL A 51 -10.15 -0.13 -5.43
N ARG A 52 -10.06 -1.41 -5.06
CA ARG A 52 -8.79 -2.16 -5.04
C ARG A 52 -8.23 -2.27 -6.47
N THR A 53 -6.92 -2.09 -6.58
CA THR A 53 -6.19 -2.11 -7.84
C THR A 53 -4.88 -2.89 -7.70
N ASP A 54 -4.21 -3.14 -8.82
CA ASP A 54 -2.90 -3.79 -8.82
C ASP A 54 -1.84 -2.90 -8.12
N PRO A 55 -1.13 -3.40 -7.12
CA PRO A 55 -0.03 -2.70 -6.48
C PRO A 55 1.16 -2.44 -7.43
N LEU A 56 1.30 -3.20 -8.52
CA LEU A 56 2.38 -3.08 -9.50
C LEU A 56 2.20 -1.90 -10.48
N TYR A 57 1.11 -1.15 -10.38
CA TYR A 57 0.78 -0.05 -11.30
C TYR A 57 0.52 -0.48 -12.75
N ASP A 58 0.19 -1.75 -12.97
CA ASP A 58 -0.09 -2.29 -14.31
C ASP A 58 -1.50 -1.97 -14.79
N ASP A 59 -2.41 -1.65 -13.87
CA ASP A 59 -3.78 -1.26 -14.21
C ASP A 59 -3.76 0.11 -14.90
N LYS A 60 -4.30 0.14 -16.12
CA LYS A 60 -4.44 1.38 -16.90
C LYS A 60 -5.79 2.04 -16.75
N THR A 61 -6.78 1.30 -16.25
CA THR A 61 -8.13 1.75 -15.98
C THR A 61 -8.62 1.19 -14.65
N VAL A 62 -9.58 1.89 -14.05
CA VAL A 62 -10.27 1.46 -12.83
C VAL A 62 -11.77 1.70 -12.97
N GLU A 63 -12.57 0.77 -12.45
CA GLU A 63 -14.02 0.86 -12.42
C GLU A 63 -14.46 1.33 -11.03
N ILE A 64 -14.98 2.56 -10.95
CA ILE A 64 -15.43 3.15 -9.68
C ILE A 64 -16.95 3.37 -9.76
N PRO A 65 -17.73 2.79 -8.83
CA PRO A 65 -19.16 3.09 -8.74
C PRO A 65 -19.39 4.51 -8.19
N ASP A 66 -20.48 5.14 -8.62
CA ASP A 66 -20.98 6.35 -7.99
C ASP A 66 -21.85 6.03 -6.76
N GLU A 67 -22.37 7.05 -6.10
CA GLU A 67 -23.25 6.93 -4.93
C GLU A 67 -24.56 6.18 -5.24
N HIS A 68 -24.92 6.04 -6.51
CA HIS A 68 -26.11 5.34 -6.98
C HIS A 68 -25.80 3.90 -7.45
N GLY A 69 -24.51 3.51 -7.42
CA GLY A 69 -24.06 2.20 -7.87
C GLY A 69 -23.81 2.11 -9.37
N ASN A 70 -23.86 3.23 -10.13
CA ASN A 70 -23.49 3.21 -11.54
C ASN A 70 -21.97 3.16 -11.67
N ILE A 71 -21.46 2.18 -12.39
CA ILE A 71 -20.03 1.97 -12.58
C ILE A 71 -19.51 2.85 -13.70
N THR A 72 -18.46 3.62 -13.44
CA THR A 72 -17.75 4.41 -14.44
C THR A 72 -16.30 3.92 -14.53
N THR A 73 -15.85 3.65 -15.76
CA THR A 73 -14.46 3.28 -16.03
C THR A 73 -13.63 4.55 -16.22
N TYR A 74 -12.60 4.72 -15.41
CA TYR A 74 -11.65 5.83 -15.47
C TYR A 74 -10.28 5.37 -15.94
N ILE A 75 -9.61 6.17 -16.76
CA ILE A 75 -8.20 5.99 -17.11
C ILE A 75 -7.35 6.53 -15.96
N VAL A 76 -6.44 5.70 -15.44
CA VAL A 76 -5.51 6.04 -14.36
C VAL A 76 -4.07 6.21 -14.87
N ASP A 77 -3.81 5.82 -16.13
CA ASP A 77 -2.54 5.99 -16.82
C ASP A 77 -2.42 7.44 -17.32
N ALA A 78 -1.81 8.30 -16.53
CA ALA A 78 -1.70 9.72 -16.80
C ALA A 78 -0.25 10.14 -17.07
N CYS A 79 -0.08 11.07 -17.99
CA CYS A 79 1.20 11.65 -18.36
C CYS A 79 1.41 13.03 -17.74
N ASN A 80 2.67 13.48 -17.78
CA ASN A 80 2.96 14.89 -17.60
C ASN A 80 2.33 15.69 -18.77
N ILE A 81 1.76 16.85 -18.48
CA ILE A 81 1.11 17.73 -19.48
C ILE A 81 2.04 18.13 -20.63
N LYS A 82 3.36 18.25 -20.38
CA LYS A 82 4.36 18.54 -21.41
C LYS A 82 4.49 17.36 -22.38
N ALA A 83 4.60 16.14 -21.86
CA ALA A 83 4.69 14.92 -22.67
C ALA A 83 3.44 14.73 -23.55
N ALA A 84 2.23 15.00 -23.02
CA ALA A 84 1.00 14.95 -23.80
C ALA A 84 0.96 16.03 -24.91
N LYS A 85 1.42 17.25 -24.65
CA LYS A 85 1.49 18.32 -25.66
C LYS A 85 2.49 18.04 -26.78
N GLU A 86 3.59 17.37 -26.47
CA GLU A 86 4.67 17.04 -27.40
C GLU A 86 4.48 15.65 -28.05
N ASN A 87 3.33 14.99 -27.82
CA ASN A 87 2.98 13.64 -28.34
C ASN A 87 3.98 12.53 -27.94
N TYR A 88 4.60 12.65 -26.77
CA TYR A 88 5.45 11.59 -26.18
C TYR A 88 4.71 10.71 -25.16
N CYS A 89 3.42 10.99 -24.93
CA CYS A 89 2.61 10.19 -24.04
C CYS A 89 2.14 8.91 -24.74
N SER A 90 2.29 7.75 -24.09
CA SER A 90 1.87 6.44 -24.59
C SER A 90 0.69 5.87 -23.82
N SER A 91 -0.01 6.69 -23.02
CA SER A 91 -1.20 6.26 -22.27
C SER A 91 -2.39 5.96 -23.18
N ILE A 92 -3.42 5.30 -22.62
CA ILE A 92 -4.70 5.08 -23.30
C ILE A 92 -5.31 6.43 -23.70
N GLU A 93 -5.89 6.49 -24.90
CA GLU A 93 -6.53 7.70 -25.39
C GLU A 93 -7.82 8.03 -24.62
N CYS A 94 -7.97 9.29 -24.23
CA CYS A 94 -9.22 9.85 -23.71
C CYS A 94 -9.92 10.72 -24.76
N ASN A 95 -11.23 10.84 -24.67
CA ASN A 95 -12.03 11.72 -25.52
C ASN A 95 -12.50 12.96 -24.76
N THR A 96 -12.70 12.85 -23.46
CA THR A 96 -13.19 13.92 -22.57
C THR A 96 -12.45 13.87 -21.25
N ASP A 97 -12.49 14.97 -20.51
CA ASP A 97 -11.89 15.07 -19.17
C ASP A 97 -12.47 14.01 -18.22
N SER A 98 -13.76 13.70 -18.34
CA SER A 98 -14.46 12.71 -17.52
C SER A 98 -14.00 11.26 -17.73
N ASN A 99 -13.26 10.97 -18.80
CA ASN A 99 -12.64 9.65 -18.98
C ASN A 99 -11.44 9.45 -18.06
N CYS A 100 -10.83 10.53 -17.59
CA CYS A 100 -9.63 10.51 -16.77
C CYS A 100 -9.98 10.54 -15.28
N LEU A 101 -9.31 9.74 -14.46
CA LEU A 101 -9.46 9.83 -13.01
C LEU A 101 -8.99 11.20 -12.48
N SER A 102 -7.99 11.81 -13.15
CA SER A 102 -7.51 13.19 -12.92
C SER A 102 -8.44 14.28 -13.41
N ASN A 103 -9.57 13.92 -14.06
CA ASN A 103 -10.51 14.83 -14.66
C ASN A 103 -9.86 15.82 -15.65
N LYS A 104 -8.83 15.36 -16.40
CA LYS A 104 -8.10 16.20 -17.37
C LYS A 104 -7.54 15.41 -18.54
N CYS A 105 -8.06 15.69 -19.74
CA CYS A 105 -7.66 15.11 -21.02
C CYS A 105 -7.01 16.19 -21.90
N VAL A 106 -5.76 15.99 -22.33
CA VAL A 106 -5.02 16.90 -23.19
C VAL A 106 -4.42 16.12 -24.35
N ASN A 107 -4.69 16.55 -25.59
CA ASN A 107 -4.25 15.88 -26.81
C ASN A 107 -4.55 14.36 -26.79
N LYS A 108 -5.78 14.00 -26.38
CA LYS A 108 -6.25 12.61 -26.23
C LYS A 108 -5.55 11.78 -25.14
N HIS A 109 -4.79 12.36 -24.25
CA HIS A 109 -4.14 11.66 -23.16
C HIS A 109 -4.55 12.25 -21.80
N CYS A 110 -4.79 11.39 -20.82
CA CYS A 110 -5.00 11.82 -19.46
C CYS A 110 -3.70 12.40 -18.91
N VAL A 111 -3.79 13.54 -18.24
CA VAL A 111 -2.64 14.20 -17.64
C VAL A 111 -2.85 14.46 -16.17
N HIS A 112 -1.74 14.61 -15.42
CA HIS A 112 -1.80 15.00 -14.03
C HIS A 112 -2.47 16.36 -13.86
N ASN A 113 -3.35 16.49 -12.87
CA ASN A 113 -4.12 17.69 -12.59
C ASN A 113 -3.84 18.17 -11.16
N LYS A 114 -3.25 19.36 -11.03
CA LYS A 114 -2.93 19.92 -9.71
C LYS A 114 -4.16 20.28 -8.88
N GLU A 115 -5.27 20.61 -9.55
CA GLU A 115 -6.53 21.02 -8.90
C GLU A 115 -7.30 19.80 -8.40
N GLU A 116 -7.29 18.71 -9.19
CA GLU A 116 -7.94 17.44 -8.88
C GLU A 116 -6.94 16.29 -9.07
N PRO A 117 -5.99 16.10 -8.15
CA PRO A 117 -5.00 15.03 -8.26
C PRO A 117 -5.67 13.65 -8.15
N MET A 118 -5.12 12.68 -8.85
CA MET A 118 -5.53 11.30 -8.70
C MET A 118 -5.11 10.79 -7.32
N ILE A 119 -6.07 10.37 -6.51
CA ILE A 119 -5.80 9.82 -5.18
C ILE A 119 -5.62 8.32 -5.29
N ARG A 120 -4.46 7.86 -4.81
CA ARG A 120 -4.12 6.47 -4.64
C ARG A 120 -3.81 6.20 -3.16
N CYS A 121 -4.10 5.01 -2.70
CA CYS A 121 -3.71 4.55 -1.38
C CYS A 121 -2.84 3.31 -1.54
N ASP A 122 -1.66 3.31 -0.93
CA ASP A 122 -0.72 2.19 -0.97
C ASP A 122 -0.34 1.75 0.45
N ASP A 123 -0.03 0.46 0.62
CA ASP A 123 0.52 -0.03 1.88
C ASP A 123 1.96 0.46 2.04
N ILE A 124 2.25 1.11 3.15
CA ILE A 124 3.56 1.66 3.49
C ILE A 124 4.09 0.94 4.73
N ARG A 125 5.37 0.59 4.71
CA ARG A 125 6.04 0.02 5.86
C ARG A 125 6.66 1.11 6.71
N ALA A 126 6.21 1.22 7.97
CA ALA A 126 6.88 2.05 8.96
C ALA A 126 8.30 1.52 9.21
N PRO A 127 9.29 2.39 9.49
CA PRO A 127 10.62 1.92 9.85
C PRO A 127 10.56 1.01 11.07
N GLY A 128 11.24 -0.14 10.99
CA GLY A 128 11.38 -1.05 12.12
C GLY A 128 12.46 -0.57 13.09
N PHE A 129 12.49 -1.13 14.28
CA PHE A 129 13.53 -0.87 15.28
C PHE A 129 14.18 -2.16 15.72
N LEU A 130 15.50 -2.24 15.65
CA LEU A 130 16.33 -3.42 15.95
C LEU A 130 15.85 -4.67 15.17
N PHE A 131 15.29 -5.66 15.87
CA PHE A 131 14.84 -6.92 15.30
C PHE A 131 13.34 -6.92 14.94
N PHE A 132 12.62 -5.84 15.22
CA PHE A 132 11.19 -5.73 14.93
C PHE A 132 10.99 -5.15 13.54
N LYS A 133 10.30 -5.90 12.68
CA LYS A 133 9.80 -5.36 11.40
C LYS A 133 8.81 -4.23 11.69
N GLY A 134 8.92 -3.13 10.95
CA GLY A 134 7.92 -2.07 11.02
C GLY A 134 6.54 -2.55 10.59
N ASN A 135 5.50 -2.00 11.20
CA ASN A 135 4.11 -2.29 10.85
C ASN A 135 3.79 -1.73 9.46
N LEU A 136 2.92 -2.43 8.73
CA LEU A 136 2.31 -1.93 7.52
C LEU A 136 1.06 -1.12 7.85
N TYR A 137 0.89 -0.01 7.16
CA TYR A 137 -0.29 0.85 7.26
C TYR A 137 -0.62 1.42 5.88
N MET A 138 -1.89 1.75 5.66
CA MET A 138 -2.29 2.41 4.42
C MET A 138 -2.01 3.89 4.49
N HIS A 139 -1.45 4.43 3.41
CA HIS A 139 -1.25 5.85 3.20
C HIS A 139 -1.91 6.28 1.89
N CYS A 140 -2.74 7.31 1.94
CA CYS A 140 -3.43 7.85 0.78
C CYS A 140 -2.86 9.20 0.40
N GLY A 141 -2.51 9.34 -0.85
CA GLY A 141 -1.96 10.57 -1.40
C GLY A 141 -2.08 10.61 -2.91
N LYS A 142 -1.35 11.51 -3.53
CA LYS A 142 -1.27 11.66 -4.98
C LYS A 142 -0.64 10.42 -5.61
N SER A 143 -1.15 10.05 -6.79
CA SER A 143 -0.64 8.91 -7.55
C SER A 143 0.77 9.17 -8.10
N TRP A 144 1.44 8.09 -8.53
CA TRP A 144 2.74 8.15 -9.17
C TRP A 144 2.79 9.16 -10.33
N GLY A 145 3.89 9.92 -10.40
CA GLY A 145 4.14 10.93 -11.43
C GLY A 145 3.44 12.27 -11.20
N ASP A 146 2.55 12.39 -10.22
CA ASP A 146 1.89 13.65 -9.88
C ASP A 146 2.83 14.60 -9.13
N PHE A 147 2.58 15.89 -9.20
CA PHE A 147 3.40 16.91 -8.54
C PHE A 147 3.27 16.82 -7.02
N CYS A 148 4.39 16.91 -6.32
CA CYS A 148 4.43 16.92 -4.86
C CYS A 148 5.44 17.96 -4.35
N SER A 149 5.25 18.38 -3.10
CA SER A 149 6.14 19.27 -2.36
C SER A 149 6.77 18.57 -1.14
N SER A 150 6.14 17.48 -0.69
CA SER A 150 6.59 16.70 0.46
C SER A 150 6.21 15.22 0.28
N ASN A 151 6.87 14.34 1.03
CA ASN A 151 6.68 12.90 0.92
C ASN A 151 5.26 12.48 1.27
N ASP A 152 4.66 13.09 2.26
CA ASP A 152 3.32 12.79 2.79
C ASP A 152 2.18 13.12 1.81
N GLU A 153 2.45 13.92 0.77
CA GLU A 153 1.48 14.15 -0.30
C GLU A 153 1.31 12.94 -1.23
N CYS A 154 2.28 12.04 -1.30
CA CYS A 154 2.30 10.92 -2.23
C CYS A 154 1.80 9.62 -1.58
N SER A 155 1.04 8.80 -2.29
CA SER A 155 0.59 7.48 -1.81
C SER A 155 1.75 6.59 -1.38
N SER A 156 2.89 6.69 -2.06
CA SER A 156 4.13 5.97 -1.75
C SER A 156 4.93 6.54 -0.58
N ASN A 157 4.51 7.68 -0.01
CA ASN A 157 5.26 8.48 0.96
C ASN A 157 6.67 8.86 0.47
N ARG A 158 6.83 9.08 -0.86
CA ARG A 158 8.10 9.44 -1.49
C ARG A 158 7.87 10.46 -2.60
N CYS A 159 8.48 11.65 -2.42
CA CYS A 159 8.46 12.77 -3.36
C CYS A 159 9.88 13.08 -3.83
N ASP A 160 10.07 13.12 -5.17
CA ASP A 160 11.31 13.58 -5.82
C ASP A 160 10.92 14.19 -7.18
N GLU A 161 10.79 15.51 -7.25
CA GLU A 161 10.21 16.25 -8.39
C GLU A 161 8.76 15.84 -8.76
N GLY A 162 8.32 14.69 -8.31
CA GLY A 162 7.00 14.08 -8.43
C GLY A 162 6.87 12.88 -7.52
N CYS A 163 5.65 12.40 -7.35
CA CYS A 163 5.39 11.20 -6.53
C CYS A 163 6.06 9.99 -7.17
N LEU A 164 6.95 9.34 -6.44
CA LEU A 164 7.62 8.12 -6.90
C LEU A 164 6.70 6.91 -6.75
N GLN A 165 6.95 5.87 -7.54
CA GLN A 165 6.33 4.58 -7.30
C GLN A 165 6.73 4.04 -5.93
N LYS A 166 5.80 3.31 -5.28
CA LYS A 166 6.12 2.52 -4.11
C LYS A 166 7.28 1.58 -4.46
N ALA A 167 8.34 1.58 -3.62
CA ALA A 167 9.39 0.60 -3.76
C ALA A 167 8.78 -0.79 -3.48
N ILE A 168 8.56 -1.55 -4.53
CA ILE A 168 8.21 -2.95 -4.40
C ILE A 168 9.51 -3.64 -4.04
N ASP A 169 9.66 -3.99 -2.77
CA ASP A 169 10.72 -4.90 -2.35
C ASP A 169 10.41 -6.27 -2.97
N VAL A 170 10.79 -6.45 -4.24
CA VAL A 170 10.63 -7.69 -5.01
C VAL A 170 11.60 -8.77 -4.48
N HIS A 171 11.85 -8.77 -3.20
CA HIS A 171 12.54 -9.87 -2.54
C HIS A 171 11.54 -10.64 -1.69
N PRO A 172 10.98 -11.74 -2.20
CA PRO A 172 10.32 -12.70 -1.34
C PRO A 172 11.39 -13.25 -0.38
N GLY A 173 11.40 -12.72 0.84
CA GLY A 173 12.26 -13.21 1.93
C GLY A 173 13.65 -12.60 2.07
N GLY A 174 14.02 -11.58 1.34
CA GLY A 174 15.26 -10.83 1.55
C GLY A 174 15.13 -9.86 2.73
N ASN A 175 15.37 -10.34 3.96
CA ASN A 175 15.67 -9.42 5.06
C ASN A 175 16.87 -8.56 4.60
N ARG A 176 16.64 -7.30 4.26
CA ARG A 176 17.71 -6.32 4.21
C ARG A 176 18.23 -6.22 5.65
N ILE A 177 19.23 -7.03 5.98
CA ILE A 177 19.97 -6.89 7.22
C ILE A 177 20.61 -5.51 7.13
N THR A 178 20.02 -4.54 7.80
CA THR A 178 20.60 -3.19 7.88
C THR A 178 21.85 -3.28 8.75
N TYR A 179 22.81 -2.38 8.55
CA TYR A 179 23.99 -2.29 9.43
C TYR A 179 23.57 -2.18 10.91
N ILE A 180 22.41 -1.56 11.18
CA ILE A 180 21.81 -1.43 12.52
C ILE A 180 21.47 -2.81 13.11
N ASP A 181 20.93 -3.74 12.31
CA ASP A 181 20.60 -5.10 12.76
C ASP A 181 21.87 -5.90 13.09
N ILE A 182 22.91 -5.72 12.28
CA ILE A 182 24.23 -6.35 12.52
C ILE A 182 24.84 -5.79 13.81
N PHE A 183 24.87 -4.47 13.99
CA PHE A 183 25.37 -3.84 15.21
C PHE A 183 24.56 -4.24 16.44
N GLY A 184 23.24 -4.29 16.34
CA GLY A 184 22.34 -4.73 17.41
C GLY A 184 22.62 -6.18 17.83
N PHE A 185 22.85 -7.07 16.86
CA PHE A 185 23.20 -8.46 17.14
C PHE A 185 24.55 -8.57 17.87
N TYR A 186 25.60 -7.89 17.39
CA TYR A 186 26.92 -7.89 18.06
C TYR A 186 26.84 -7.31 19.46
N PHE A 187 26.10 -6.23 19.67
CA PHE A 187 25.90 -5.63 20.98
C PHE A 187 25.20 -6.60 21.94
N LEU A 188 24.17 -7.30 21.49
CA LEU A 188 23.52 -8.34 22.31
C LEU A 188 24.45 -9.48 22.65
N CYS A 189 25.27 -9.95 21.70
CA CYS A 189 26.26 -10.99 21.94
C CYS A 189 27.30 -10.56 22.99
N ILE A 190 27.76 -9.31 22.96
CA ILE A 190 28.68 -8.73 23.94
C ILE A 190 28.05 -8.73 25.35
N LEU A 191 26.79 -8.28 25.46
CA LEU A 191 26.07 -8.26 26.75
C LEU A 191 25.89 -9.66 27.32
N VAL A 192 25.56 -10.65 26.50
CA VAL A 192 25.45 -12.06 26.92
C VAL A 192 26.78 -12.59 27.40
N ALA A 193 27.89 -12.28 26.69
CA ALA A 193 29.22 -12.69 27.08
C ALA A 193 29.64 -12.06 28.42
N ILE A 194 29.39 -10.78 28.65
CA ILE A 194 29.69 -10.11 29.92
C ILE A 194 28.86 -10.72 31.05
N PHE A 195 27.58 -11.01 30.82
CA PHE A 195 26.71 -11.64 31.81
C PHE A 195 27.20 -13.07 32.17
N ALA A 196 27.57 -13.86 31.16
CA ALA A 196 28.15 -15.21 31.39
C ALA A 196 29.47 -15.16 32.17
N MET A 197 30.36 -14.22 31.85
CA MET A 197 31.60 -14.01 32.61
C MET A 197 31.32 -13.60 34.05
N GLY A 198 30.35 -12.70 34.28
CA GLY A 198 29.92 -12.29 35.63
C GLY A 198 29.39 -13.46 36.45
N LEU A 199 28.58 -14.34 35.84
CA LEU A 199 28.11 -15.55 36.51
C LEU A 199 29.24 -16.52 36.87
N THR A 200 30.20 -16.75 35.96
CA THR A 200 31.34 -17.64 36.21
C THR A 200 32.19 -17.13 37.35
N ILE A 201 32.51 -15.82 37.39
CA ILE A 201 33.26 -15.19 38.48
C ILE A 201 32.52 -15.31 39.81
N CYS A 202 31.18 -15.05 39.80
CA CYS A 202 30.36 -15.19 41.00
C CYS A 202 30.34 -16.62 41.53
N CYS A 203 30.19 -17.61 40.65
CA CYS A 203 30.22 -19.02 41.01
C CYS A 203 31.62 -19.42 41.59
N CYS A 204 32.73 -19.03 40.94
CA CYS A 204 34.06 -19.29 41.41
C CYS A 204 34.29 -18.67 42.81
N HIS A 205 33.85 -17.45 43.05
CA HIS A 205 33.98 -16.77 44.34
C HIS A 205 33.17 -17.48 45.42
N PHE A 206 32.01 -18.00 45.09
CA PHE A 206 31.17 -18.80 46.01
C PHE A 206 31.82 -20.14 46.39
N PHE A 207 32.41 -20.83 45.42
CA PHE A 207 33.13 -22.11 45.65
C PHE A 207 34.36 -21.89 46.50
N ILE A 208 35.20 -20.87 46.24
CA ILE A 208 36.41 -20.57 47.03
C ILE A 208 36.05 -20.22 48.49
N LYS A 209 34.92 -19.52 48.69
CA LYS A 209 34.45 -19.17 50.04
C LYS A 209 33.95 -20.40 50.82
N LYS A 210 33.42 -21.43 50.12
CA LYS A 210 32.93 -22.67 50.72
C LYS A 210 34.05 -23.64 51.07
N THR A 211 35.17 -23.60 50.37
CA THR A 211 36.37 -24.47 50.64
C THR A 211 37.28 -23.92 51.75
N LYS A 212 37.09 -22.65 52.15
CA LYS A 212 37.86 -22.03 53.26
C LYS A 212 37.16 -22.10 54.64
N LYS A 213 36.01 -22.79 54.72
CA LYS A 213 35.35 -23.16 55.97
C LYS A 213 35.49 -24.64 56.26
#